data_0951a6d6984b6da9e037d5e809068b39
#
_entry.id   0951a6d6984b6da9e037d5e809068b39
#
_cell.length_a   1.000
_cell.length_b   1.000
_cell.length_c   1.000
_cell.angle_alpha   90.00
_cell.angle_beta   90.00
_cell.angle_gamma   90.00
#
_symmetry.space_group_name_H-M   'P 1'
#
loop_
_entity.id
_entity.type
_entity.pdbx_description
1 polymer ?
#
loop_
_entity_poly.entity_id
_entity_poly.type
_entity_poly.pdbx_seq_one_letter_code
_entity_poly.pdbx_strand_id
1 'polypeptide(L)'
;MGLPLQKVEVQNRPQVQKNIRHKISLNMQPSVSVIVPVYNIEQYIGKCLESIVGQTLKEIEIIVVDDGSTDDSSRIIDRYARTDSRIVAIHKTNGGVVSARNCGIARATGSYILFVDGDDHLESDTCERLLKKAQATRADMVIMRFDIEYPQHKEEPRFWSQDEYVPVTAIHTMAHEEFRWSLWSRLMRKELFDRPVDCPPQLIFGEDAYQITQLTYRAQKIVTLRDKILYHYTVRDSSVSQHAMTRQKAESIESYPQFIERFLQQTPDSEMFREDIVYIKFQAYLILLLKNWETGMKARCRFMSRSLKKYPRLKEISEVKRF
;
A
#
# COMPACT_ATOMS: atom_id res chain seq x y z
N MET A 1 33.75 -68.88 -13.08
CA MET A 1 34.59 -67.69 -13.12
C MET A 1 33.69 -66.48 -13.04
N GLY A 2 33.56 -65.91 -11.84
CA GLY A 2 32.73 -64.77 -11.60
C GLY A 2 33.56 -63.50 -11.65
N LEU A 3 33.09 -62.49 -12.40
CA LEU A 3 33.66 -61.14 -12.43
C LEU A 3 33.13 -60.35 -11.24
N PRO A 4 33.97 -59.51 -10.55
CA PRO A 4 33.52 -58.74 -9.39
C PRO A 4 32.79 -57.48 -9.81
N LEU A 5 31.66 -57.22 -9.15
CA LEU A 5 30.90 -55.95 -9.24
C LEU A 5 31.74 -54.82 -8.62
N GLN A 6 32.13 -53.84 -9.45
CA GLN A 6 32.71 -52.61 -8.99
C GLN A 6 31.63 -51.75 -8.26
N LYS A 7 31.87 -51.44 -6.98
CA LYS A 7 31.12 -50.43 -6.22
C LYS A 7 31.43 -49.06 -6.79
N VAL A 8 30.39 -48.41 -7.34
CA VAL A 8 30.45 -47.00 -7.68
C VAL A 8 30.23 -46.20 -6.41
N GLU A 9 31.29 -45.61 -5.88
CA GLU A 9 31.22 -44.63 -4.80
C GLU A 9 30.54 -43.36 -5.33
N VAL A 10 29.31 -43.09 -4.84
CA VAL A 10 28.64 -41.83 -5.06
C VAL A 10 29.28 -40.78 -4.14
N GLN A 11 30.25 -40.06 -4.66
CA GLN A 11 30.81 -38.89 -3.98
C GLN A 11 29.70 -37.83 -3.79
N ASN A 12 29.31 -37.67 -2.54
CA ASN A 12 28.42 -36.61 -2.07
C ASN A 12 29.08 -35.23 -2.31
N ARG A 13 28.71 -34.52 -3.35
CA ARG A 13 29.25 -33.17 -3.65
C ARG A 13 28.28 -32.11 -3.12
N PRO A 14 28.56 -31.48 -1.98
CA PRO A 14 27.68 -30.38 -1.43
C PRO A 14 27.51 -29.21 -2.40
N GLN A 15 28.50 -29.02 -3.28
CA GLN A 15 28.53 -27.95 -4.29
C GLN A 15 27.46 -28.16 -5.38
N VAL A 16 27.19 -29.40 -5.79
CA VAL A 16 26.14 -29.70 -6.82
C VAL A 16 24.76 -29.49 -6.27
N GLN A 17 24.53 -29.84 -5.00
CA GLN A 17 23.24 -29.60 -4.35
C GLN A 17 22.98 -28.09 -4.12
N LYS A 18 24.01 -27.31 -3.80
CA LYS A 18 23.91 -25.84 -3.71
C LYS A 18 23.56 -25.21 -5.08
N ASN A 19 24.20 -25.66 -6.15
CA ASN A 19 23.96 -25.18 -7.50
C ASN A 19 22.59 -25.60 -8.06
N ILE A 20 22.12 -26.80 -7.70
CA ILE A 20 20.76 -27.26 -8.09
C ILE A 20 19.70 -26.47 -7.31
N ARG A 21 19.86 -26.25 -6.00
CA ARG A 21 18.96 -25.41 -5.20
C ARG A 21 18.95 -23.96 -5.69
N HIS A 22 20.12 -23.42 -6.06
CA HIS A 22 20.22 -22.06 -6.62
C HIS A 22 19.56 -21.95 -8.01
N LYS A 23 19.73 -22.96 -8.89
CA LYS A 23 19.05 -23.04 -10.19
C LYS A 23 17.53 -23.27 -10.09
N ILE A 24 17.06 -24.02 -9.09
CA ILE A 24 15.62 -24.24 -8.85
C ILE A 24 15.00 -22.95 -8.29
N SER A 25 15.69 -22.21 -7.42
CA SER A 25 15.25 -20.91 -6.92
C SER A 25 15.19 -19.84 -8.01
N LEU A 26 16.05 -19.91 -9.03
CA LEU A 26 16.08 -18.97 -10.17
C LEU A 26 14.95 -19.19 -11.20
N ASN A 27 14.18 -20.28 -11.10
CA ASN A 27 13.11 -20.61 -12.05
C ASN A 27 11.69 -20.57 -11.46
N MET A 28 11.53 -20.23 -10.17
CA MET A 28 10.20 -20.05 -9.59
C MET A 28 9.78 -18.59 -9.77
N GLN A 29 8.76 -18.35 -10.59
CA GLN A 29 8.17 -17.03 -10.73
C GLN A 29 7.65 -16.57 -9.35
N PRO A 30 7.97 -15.36 -8.89
CA PRO A 30 7.51 -14.90 -7.59
C PRO A 30 5.98 -14.85 -7.54
N SER A 31 5.43 -15.21 -6.41
CA SER A 31 3.98 -15.11 -6.17
C SER A 31 3.57 -13.70 -5.78
N VAL A 32 4.44 -12.98 -5.06
CA VAL A 32 4.20 -11.61 -4.58
C VAL A 32 5.40 -10.73 -4.91
N SER A 33 5.11 -9.58 -5.52
CA SER A 33 6.07 -8.47 -5.66
C SER A 33 5.83 -7.47 -4.53
N VAL A 34 6.78 -7.37 -3.60
CA VAL A 34 6.74 -6.35 -2.53
C VAL A 34 7.46 -5.11 -3.05
N ILE A 35 6.73 -4.00 -3.18
CA ILE A 35 7.24 -2.73 -3.70
C ILE A 35 7.44 -1.75 -2.55
N VAL A 36 8.67 -1.26 -2.39
CA VAL A 36 9.08 -0.36 -1.31
C VAL A 36 9.58 0.95 -1.90
N PRO A 37 8.77 2.03 -1.92
CA PRO A 37 9.25 3.36 -2.28
C PRO A 37 10.08 3.94 -1.13
N VAL A 38 11.22 4.56 -1.46
CA VAL A 38 12.17 5.10 -0.47
C VAL A 38 12.58 6.52 -0.86
N TYR A 39 12.55 7.45 0.10
CA TYR A 39 13.14 8.78 -0.04
C TYR A 39 13.51 9.36 1.32
N ASN A 40 14.81 9.53 1.59
CA ASN A 40 15.36 10.14 2.81
C ASN A 40 14.80 9.54 4.12
N ILE A 41 14.96 8.22 4.31
CA ILE A 41 14.47 7.45 5.46
C ILE A 41 15.53 6.50 6.01
N GLU A 42 16.79 6.90 6.02
CA GLU A 42 17.93 6.08 6.47
C GLU A 42 17.74 5.43 7.85
N GLN A 43 16.99 6.11 8.75
CA GLN A 43 16.73 5.61 10.11
C GLN A 43 15.73 4.45 10.16
N TYR A 44 14.89 4.28 9.12
CA TYR A 44 13.76 3.35 9.14
C TYR A 44 13.93 2.21 8.15
N ILE A 45 14.49 2.47 6.97
CA ILE A 45 14.57 1.52 5.85
C ILE A 45 15.22 0.17 6.24
N GLY A 46 16.16 0.18 7.20
CA GLY A 46 16.78 -1.05 7.70
C GLY A 46 15.75 -2.00 8.33
N LYS A 47 14.91 -1.50 9.26
CA LYS A 47 13.84 -2.28 9.92
C LYS A 47 12.80 -2.77 8.91
N CYS A 48 12.42 -1.93 7.96
CA CYS A 48 11.49 -2.27 6.89
C CYS A 48 12.02 -3.47 6.09
N LEU A 49 13.24 -3.35 5.53
CA LEU A 49 13.83 -4.41 4.71
C LEU A 49 14.05 -5.70 5.50
N GLU A 50 14.46 -5.62 6.76
CA GLU A 50 14.62 -6.78 7.63
C GLU A 50 13.31 -7.55 7.81
N SER A 51 12.20 -6.86 8.00
CA SER A 51 10.87 -7.46 8.13
C SER A 51 10.40 -8.15 6.84
N ILE A 52 10.78 -7.62 5.66
CA ILE A 52 10.41 -8.20 4.36
C ILE A 52 11.33 -9.37 4.01
N VAL A 53 12.62 -9.26 4.23
CA VAL A 53 13.59 -10.35 4.05
C VAL A 53 13.26 -11.55 4.94
N GLY A 54 12.78 -11.26 6.17
CA GLY A 54 12.37 -12.25 7.17
C GLY A 54 11.04 -12.97 6.86
N GLN A 55 10.33 -12.67 5.78
CA GLN A 55 9.04 -13.28 5.48
C GLN A 55 9.14 -14.83 5.36
N THR A 56 8.10 -15.52 5.87
CA THR A 56 8.00 -16.98 5.78
C THR A 56 7.82 -17.45 4.35
N LEU A 57 7.04 -16.72 3.53
CA LEU A 57 6.92 -16.94 2.10
C LEU A 57 8.24 -16.60 1.40
N LYS A 58 8.83 -17.58 0.69
CA LYS A 58 10.11 -17.41 -0.02
C LYS A 58 9.95 -16.98 -1.46
N GLU A 59 8.81 -17.26 -2.07
CA GLU A 59 8.44 -16.94 -3.45
C GLU A 59 7.98 -15.49 -3.56
N ILE A 60 8.83 -14.56 -3.08
CA ILE A 60 8.64 -13.11 -3.19
C ILE A 60 9.82 -12.48 -3.93
N GLU A 61 9.58 -11.41 -4.66
CA GLU A 61 10.58 -10.44 -5.06
C GLU A 61 10.37 -9.14 -4.28
N ILE A 62 11.45 -8.43 -4.00
CA ILE A 62 11.47 -7.21 -3.19
C ILE A 62 12.02 -6.08 -4.06
N ILE A 63 11.16 -5.22 -4.55
CA ILE A 63 11.52 -4.13 -5.45
C ILE A 63 11.62 -2.85 -4.62
N VAL A 64 12.84 -2.44 -4.33
CA VAL A 64 13.12 -1.24 -3.54
C VAL A 64 13.46 -0.11 -4.49
N VAL A 65 12.63 0.93 -4.51
CA VAL A 65 12.81 2.07 -5.41
C VAL A 65 13.23 3.29 -4.60
N ASP A 66 14.52 3.60 -4.67
CA ASP A 66 15.09 4.83 -4.11
C ASP A 66 14.82 5.99 -5.07
N ASP A 67 13.97 6.89 -4.64
CA ASP A 67 13.52 8.06 -5.40
C ASP A 67 14.48 9.26 -5.24
N GLY A 68 15.79 9.00 -5.34
CA GLY A 68 16.84 10.02 -5.32
C GLY A 68 17.16 10.51 -3.90
N SER A 69 17.27 9.61 -2.94
CA SER A 69 17.68 9.94 -1.58
C SER A 69 19.05 10.59 -1.53
N THR A 70 19.20 11.54 -0.61
CA THR A 70 20.45 12.29 -0.34
C THR A 70 21.10 11.93 1.00
N ASP A 71 20.43 11.08 1.78
CA ASP A 71 20.92 10.49 3.02
C ASP A 71 21.52 9.08 2.76
N ASP A 72 21.80 8.31 3.82
CA ASP A 72 22.36 6.96 3.71
C ASP A 72 21.36 5.87 3.23
N SER A 73 20.11 6.22 2.87
CA SER A 73 19.10 5.26 2.42
C SER A 73 19.58 4.38 1.26
N SER A 74 20.16 5.00 0.21
CA SER A 74 20.68 4.28 -0.96
C SER A 74 21.76 3.24 -0.57
N ARG A 75 22.67 3.62 0.32
CA ARG A 75 23.75 2.74 0.79
C ARG A 75 23.22 1.54 1.60
N ILE A 76 22.17 1.78 2.39
CA ILE A 76 21.51 0.71 3.16
C ILE A 76 20.82 -0.26 2.20
N ILE A 77 20.08 0.22 1.20
CA ILE A 77 19.42 -0.60 0.18
C ILE A 77 20.43 -1.49 -0.53
N ASP A 78 21.54 -0.92 -1.00
CA ASP A 78 22.61 -1.67 -1.69
C ASP A 78 23.23 -2.77 -0.83
N ARG A 79 23.37 -2.53 0.46
CA ARG A 79 23.86 -3.53 1.39
C ARG A 79 22.92 -4.74 1.46
N TYR A 80 21.60 -4.51 1.58
CA TYR A 80 20.62 -5.60 1.58
C TYR A 80 20.55 -6.31 0.24
N ALA A 81 20.59 -5.60 -0.88
CA ALA A 81 20.58 -6.20 -2.22
C ALA A 81 21.80 -7.12 -2.49
N ARG A 82 22.96 -6.83 -1.89
CA ARG A 82 24.12 -7.73 -1.97
C ARG A 82 23.96 -9.00 -1.16
N THR A 83 23.11 -9.03 -0.14
CA THR A 83 22.96 -10.19 0.76
C THR A 83 21.74 -11.04 0.47
N ASP A 84 20.73 -10.50 -0.21
CA ASP A 84 19.50 -11.22 -0.58
C ASP A 84 19.18 -11.04 -2.07
N SER A 85 19.27 -12.12 -2.84
CA SER A 85 19.05 -12.11 -4.30
C SER A 85 17.60 -11.84 -4.72
N ARG A 86 16.65 -11.82 -3.80
CA ARG A 86 15.25 -11.44 -4.05
C ARG A 86 15.08 -9.92 -4.15
N ILE A 87 16.07 -9.15 -3.69
CA ILE A 87 16.01 -7.68 -3.69
C ILE A 87 16.50 -7.15 -5.03
N VAL A 88 15.64 -6.34 -5.65
CA VAL A 88 15.92 -5.53 -6.84
C VAL A 88 15.98 -4.08 -6.39
N ALA A 89 17.19 -3.53 -6.25
CA ALA A 89 17.41 -2.11 -5.94
C ALA A 89 17.33 -1.28 -7.24
N ILE A 90 16.55 -0.21 -7.21
CA ILE A 90 16.40 0.74 -8.32
C ILE A 90 16.64 2.13 -7.76
N HIS A 91 17.65 2.84 -8.28
CA HIS A 91 17.94 4.23 -7.95
C HIS A 91 17.51 5.12 -9.11
N LYS A 92 16.70 6.15 -8.83
CA LYS A 92 16.23 7.08 -9.85
C LYS A 92 16.28 8.52 -9.36
N THR A 93 16.22 9.47 -10.28
CA THR A 93 16.01 10.88 -9.94
C THR A 93 14.66 11.05 -9.26
N ASN A 94 14.59 11.90 -8.22
CA ASN A 94 13.37 12.16 -7.48
C ASN A 94 12.22 12.59 -8.40
N GLY A 95 11.10 11.92 -8.26
CA GLY A 95 9.87 12.15 -9.02
C GLY A 95 8.61 12.00 -8.15
N GLY A 96 8.80 11.81 -6.84
CA GLY A 96 7.73 11.62 -5.87
C GLY A 96 7.26 10.17 -5.75
N VAL A 97 6.51 9.88 -4.68
CA VAL A 97 6.09 8.53 -4.29
C VAL A 97 5.32 7.78 -5.39
N VAL A 98 4.47 8.48 -6.13
CA VAL A 98 3.72 7.89 -7.26
C VAL A 98 4.67 7.42 -8.36
N SER A 99 5.69 8.22 -8.67
CA SER A 99 6.73 7.86 -9.65
C SER A 99 7.53 6.64 -9.20
N ALA A 100 7.89 6.58 -7.91
CA ALA A 100 8.59 5.44 -7.34
C ALA A 100 7.72 4.16 -7.38
N ARG A 101 6.45 4.25 -6.97
CA ARG A 101 5.50 3.12 -7.04
C ARG A 101 5.29 2.63 -8.48
N ASN A 102 5.11 3.53 -9.45
CA ASN A 102 4.96 3.17 -10.86
C ASN A 102 6.22 2.48 -11.42
N CYS A 103 7.40 2.93 -11.03
CA CYS A 103 8.67 2.27 -11.37
C CYS A 103 8.70 0.83 -10.82
N GLY A 104 8.29 0.63 -9.57
CA GLY A 104 8.17 -0.68 -8.95
C GLY A 104 7.14 -1.58 -9.64
N ILE A 105 5.95 -1.06 -9.95
CA ILE A 105 4.89 -1.79 -10.69
C ILE A 105 5.41 -2.27 -12.06
N ALA A 106 6.08 -1.40 -12.80
CA ALA A 106 6.64 -1.75 -14.11
C ALA A 106 7.68 -2.86 -14.04
N ARG A 107 8.36 -3.04 -12.92
CA ARG A 107 9.38 -4.07 -12.69
C ARG A 107 8.79 -5.37 -12.11
N ALA A 108 7.60 -5.30 -11.49
CA ALA A 108 6.97 -6.41 -10.80
C ALA A 108 6.61 -7.57 -11.74
N THR A 109 6.98 -8.78 -11.35
CA THR A 109 6.71 -10.04 -12.09
C THR A 109 5.77 -10.99 -11.33
N GLY A 110 5.56 -10.77 -10.03
CA GLY A 110 4.68 -11.57 -9.19
C GLY A 110 3.21 -11.46 -9.58
N SER A 111 2.44 -12.49 -9.26
CA SER A 111 0.98 -12.52 -9.51
C SER A 111 0.21 -11.52 -8.66
N TYR A 112 0.78 -11.11 -7.53
CA TYR A 112 0.22 -10.11 -6.62
C TYR A 112 1.25 -9.03 -6.30
N ILE A 113 0.74 -7.83 -6.02
CA ILE A 113 1.53 -6.67 -5.57
C ILE A 113 1.15 -6.34 -4.13
N LEU A 114 2.16 -6.10 -3.30
CA LEU A 114 2.07 -5.56 -1.95
C LEU A 114 2.94 -4.31 -1.87
N PHE A 115 2.36 -3.15 -1.56
CA PHE A 115 3.14 -1.96 -1.23
C PHE A 115 3.49 -1.97 0.26
N VAL A 116 4.72 -1.58 0.57
CA VAL A 116 5.19 -1.35 1.93
C VAL A 116 5.93 -0.01 1.94
N ASP A 117 5.45 0.94 2.72
CA ASP A 117 6.17 2.20 2.86
C ASP A 117 7.47 1.97 3.63
N GLY A 118 8.56 2.58 3.18
CA GLY A 118 9.91 2.23 3.66
C GLY A 118 10.21 2.63 5.11
N ASP A 119 9.31 3.33 5.77
CA ASP A 119 9.35 3.66 7.20
C ASP A 119 8.50 2.71 8.07
N ASP A 120 7.78 1.76 7.45
CA ASP A 120 6.90 0.79 8.10
C ASP A 120 7.52 -0.61 8.15
N HIS A 121 6.83 -1.57 8.79
CA HIS A 121 7.29 -2.96 8.81
C HIS A 121 6.14 -3.97 8.89
N LEU A 122 6.46 -5.23 8.57
CA LEU A 122 5.52 -6.33 8.47
C LEU A 122 5.74 -7.37 9.58
N GLU A 123 4.67 -8.07 9.94
CA GLU A 123 4.78 -9.36 10.64
C GLU A 123 5.42 -10.42 9.73
N SER A 124 6.15 -11.37 10.31
CA SER A 124 6.96 -12.36 9.55
C SER A 124 6.15 -13.28 8.63
N ASP A 125 4.85 -13.48 8.89
CA ASP A 125 3.95 -14.35 8.16
C ASP A 125 2.97 -13.60 7.23
N THR A 126 3.16 -12.29 7.05
CA THR A 126 2.24 -11.41 6.33
C THR A 126 2.01 -11.85 4.88
N CYS A 127 3.09 -11.99 4.11
CA CYS A 127 2.98 -12.35 2.69
C CYS A 127 2.34 -13.74 2.51
N GLU A 128 2.69 -14.71 3.34
CA GLU A 128 2.13 -16.06 3.27
C GLU A 128 0.63 -16.07 3.57
N ARG A 129 0.20 -15.38 4.62
CA ARG A 129 -1.21 -15.33 5.03
C ARG A 129 -2.08 -14.63 4.00
N LEU A 130 -1.60 -13.49 3.48
CA LEU A 130 -2.30 -12.74 2.46
C LEU A 130 -2.45 -13.56 1.17
N LEU A 131 -1.36 -14.21 0.72
CA LEU A 131 -1.37 -15.04 -0.48
C LEU A 131 -2.32 -16.24 -0.31
N LYS A 132 -2.25 -16.97 0.82
CA LYS A 132 -3.16 -18.08 1.13
C LYS A 132 -4.63 -17.63 1.10
N LYS A 133 -4.94 -16.48 1.70
CA LYS A 133 -6.31 -15.93 1.68
C LYS A 133 -6.75 -15.60 0.26
N ALA A 134 -5.91 -14.89 -0.52
CA ALA A 134 -6.20 -14.52 -1.90
C ALA A 134 -6.47 -15.75 -2.78
N GLN A 135 -5.63 -16.78 -2.67
CA GLN A 135 -5.77 -18.03 -3.44
C GLN A 135 -7.02 -18.83 -3.03
N ALA A 136 -7.26 -19.00 -1.73
CA ALA A 136 -8.39 -19.75 -1.21
C ALA A 136 -9.74 -19.12 -1.60
N THR A 137 -9.81 -17.79 -1.68
CA THR A 137 -11.03 -17.06 -1.99
C THR A 137 -11.11 -16.62 -3.45
N ARG A 138 -10.03 -16.76 -4.22
CA ARG A 138 -9.86 -16.20 -5.58
C ARG A 138 -10.07 -14.67 -5.60
N ALA A 139 -9.69 -14.00 -4.53
CA ALA A 139 -9.86 -12.56 -4.42
C ALA A 139 -8.84 -11.80 -5.27
N ASP A 140 -9.27 -10.65 -5.78
CA ASP A 140 -8.40 -9.70 -6.47
C ASP A 140 -7.70 -8.77 -5.50
N MET A 141 -8.30 -8.57 -4.32
CA MET A 141 -7.74 -7.74 -3.26
C MET A 141 -7.99 -8.38 -1.89
N VAL A 142 -6.95 -8.43 -1.05
CA VAL A 142 -7.03 -8.84 0.35
C VAL A 142 -6.62 -7.69 1.23
N ILE A 143 -7.50 -7.22 2.10
CA ILE A 143 -7.26 -6.14 3.03
C ILE A 143 -6.83 -6.72 4.37
N MET A 144 -5.72 -6.26 4.93
CA MET A 144 -5.17 -6.70 6.21
C MET A 144 -5.35 -5.68 7.32
N ARG A 145 -5.35 -6.17 8.56
CA ARG A 145 -5.31 -5.32 9.75
C ARG A 145 -3.92 -4.71 9.94
N PHE A 146 -3.92 -3.52 10.51
CA PHE A 146 -2.70 -2.82 10.88
C PHE A 146 -2.87 -2.12 12.24
N ASP A 147 -1.76 -1.78 12.86
CA ASP A 147 -1.69 -0.85 13.97
C ASP A 147 -0.91 0.41 13.60
N ILE A 148 -0.98 1.40 14.47
CA ILE A 148 -0.25 2.66 14.36
C ILE A 148 0.71 2.70 15.53
N GLU A 149 1.99 2.69 15.22
CA GLU A 149 3.07 2.77 16.22
C GLU A 149 3.49 4.22 16.44
N TYR A 150 3.10 4.77 17.57
CA TYR A 150 3.66 6.02 18.12
C TYR A 150 4.87 5.72 18.99
N PRO A 151 5.74 6.70 19.30
CA PRO A 151 6.90 6.47 20.18
C PRO A 151 6.53 5.94 21.59
N GLN A 152 5.33 6.25 22.09
CA GLN A 152 4.92 5.91 23.46
C GLN A 152 3.79 4.88 23.56
N HIS A 153 3.05 4.63 22.47
CA HIS A 153 1.89 3.73 22.47
C HIS A 153 1.57 3.22 21.06
N LYS A 154 0.69 2.24 21.00
CA LYS A 154 0.13 1.74 19.73
C LYS A 154 -1.38 1.93 19.72
N GLU A 155 -1.92 2.20 18.56
CA GLU A 155 -3.37 2.31 18.32
C GLU A 155 -3.81 1.30 17.26
N GLU A 156 -4.94 0.66 17.47
CA GLU A 156 -5.60 -0.19 16.49
C GLU A 156 -6.81 0.55 15.90
N PRO A 157 -6.74 1.01 14.64
CA PRO A 157 -7.90 1.60 13.99
C PRO A 157 -9.03 0.58 13.85
N ARG A 158 -10.27 1.07 13.75
CA ARG A 158 -11.39 0.23 13.35
C ARG A 158 -11.06 -0.48 12.04
N PHE A 159 -11.41 -1.74 11.97
CA PHE A 159 -11.21 -2.56 10.79
C PHE A 159 -12.54 -2.81 10.07
N TRP A 160 -12.46 -3.21 8.82
CA TRP A 160 -13.58 -3.54 7.94
C TRP A 160 -14.55 -4.51 8.61
N SER A 161 -15.86 -4.23 8.51
CA SER A 161 -16.89 -4.95 9.25
C SER A 161 -17.30 -6.29 8.62
N GLN A 162 -17.11 -6.44 7.31
CA GLN A 162 -17.48 -7.65 6.55
C GLN A 162 -16.23 -8.44 6.12
N ASP A 163 -16.41 -9.72 5.83
CA ASP A 163 -15.34 -10.60 5.35
C ASP A 163 -15.13 -10.49 3.84
N GLU A 164 -16.15 -10.05 3.10
CA GLU A 164 -16.14 -9.96 1.64
C GLU A 164 -16.90 -8.70 1.16
N TYR A 165 -16.41 -8.08 0.10
CA TYR A 165 -16.97 -6.89 -0.52
C TYR A 165 -16.94 -7.01 -2.04
N VAL A 166 -17.92 -6.38 -2.69
CA VAL A 166 -17.86 -6.00 -4.10
C VAL A 166 -17.38 -4.55 -4.22
N PRO A 167 -16.90 -4.12 -5.40
CA PRO A 167 -16.29 -2.77 -5.57
C PRO A 167 -17.12 -1.62 -5.00
N VAL A 168 -18.42 -1.60 -5.31
CA VAL A 168 -19.32 -0.53 -4.88
C VAL A 168 -19.41 -0.46 -3.35
N THR A 169 -19.65 -1.59 -2.69
CA THR A 169 -19.74 -1.64 -1.22
C THR A 169 -18.41 -1.34 -0.54
N ALA A 170 -17.29 -1.70 -1.16
CA ALA A 170 -15.96 -1.37 -0.65
C ALA A 170 -15.70 0.14 -0.72
N ILE A 171 -16.02 0.79 -1.85
CA ILE A 171 -15.88 2.25 -1.99
C ILE A 171 -16.82 2.97 -1.01
N HIS A 172 -18.07 2.50 -0.88
CA HIS A 172 -19.00 3.02 0.12
C HIS A 172 -18.41 2.94 1.53
N THR A 173 -17.89 1.78 1.91
CA THR A 173 -17.24 1.58 3.22
C THR A 173 -16.05 2.54 3.40
N MET A 174 -15.19 2.70 2.39
CA MET A 174 -14.07 3.66 2.45
C MET A 174 -14.52 5.12 2.60
N ALA A 175 -15.65 5.49 2.03
CA ALA A 175 -16.18 6.85 2.11
C ALA A 175 -16.85 7.16 3.44
N HIS A 176 -17.57 6.20 4.03
CA HIS A 176 -18.46 6.40 5.18
C HIS A 176 -17.85 5.95 6.50
N GLU A 177 -17.02 4.93 6.48
CA GLU A 177 -16.33 4.45 7.66
C GLU A 177 -14.89 4.98 7.67
N GLU A 178 -14.28 5.09 8.83
CA GLU A 178 -12.96 5.68 9.00
C GLU A 178 -11.84 4.77 8.54
N PHE A 179 -11.89 4.37 7.29
CA PHE A 179 -10.81 3.59 6.69
C PHE A 179 -9.79 4.49 6.04
N ARG A 180 -8.54 4.14 6.28
CA ARG A 180 -7.44 4.81 5.62
C ARG A 180 -7.43 4.42 4.14
N TRP A 181 -7.40 5.40 3.30
CA TRP A 181 -7.29 5.30 1.86
C TRP A 181 -5.84 4.98 1.46
N SER A 182 -5.29 3.89 2.00
CA SER A 182 -3.89 3.53 1.82
C SER A 182 -3.72 2.42 0.79
N LEU A 183 -2.61 2.44 0.05
CA LEU A 183 -2.22 1.35 -0.84
C LEU A 183 -1.56 0.20 -0.07
N TRP A 184 -0.84 0.51 1.00
CA TRP A 184 0.00 -0.43 1.74
C TRP A 184 -0.76 -1.47 2.57
N SER A 185 -2.00 -1.25 2.96
CA SER A 185 -2.77 -2.21 3.75
C SER A 185 -3.42 -3.33 2.93
N ARG A 186 -2.95 -3.58 1.69
CA ARG A 186 -3.63 -4.47 0.74
C ARG A 186 -2.67 -5.29 -0.11
N LEU A 187 -2.95 -6.59 -0.23
CA LEU A 187 -2.41 -7.42 -1.30
C LEU A 187 -3.35 -7.32 -2.50
N MET A 188 -2.83 -6.99 -3.66
CA MET A 188 -3.62 -6.72 -4.87
C MET A 188 -3.15 -7.60 -6.03
N ARG A 189 -4.08 -8.19 -6.77
CA ARG A 189 -3.77 -8.94 -7.99
C ARG A 189 -3.12 -8.02 -9.01
N LYS A 190 -2.03 -8.49 -9.64
CA LYS A 190 -1.24 -7.67 -10.57
C LYS A 190 -2.05 -7.17 -11.76
N GLU A 191 -3.02 -7.96 -12.24
CA GLU A 191 -3.89 -7.59 -13.37
C GLU A 191 -4.72 -6.31 -13.11
N LEU A 192 -4.92 -5.90 -11.87
CA LEU A 192 -5.56 -4.61 -11.55
C LEU A 192 -4.75 -3.42 -12.07
N PHE A 193 -3.45 -3.61 -12.31
CA PHE A 193 -2.49 -2.61 -12.79
C PHE A 193 -2.22 -2.68 -14.30
N ASP A 194 -2.83 -3.60 -15.05
CA ASP A 194 -2.65 -3.74 -16.51
C ASP A 194 -3.12 -2.48 -17.27
N ARG A 195 -4.06 -1.75 -16.68
CA ARG A 195 -4.40 -0.40 -17.11
C ARG A 195 -3.68 0.60 -16.21
N PRO A 196 -3.11 1.68 -16.73
CA PRO A 196 -2.48 2.71 -15.90
C PRO A 196 -3.42 3.17 -14.79
N VAL A 197 -2.88 3.27 -13.58
CA VAL A 197 -3.58 3.88 -12.45
C VAL A 197 -3.26 5.36 -12.52
N ASP A 198 -4.26 6.16 -12.90
CA ASP A 198 -4.08 7.59 -13.08
C ASP A 198 -3.77 8.28 -11.74
N CYS A 199 -2.82 9.21 -11.78
CA CYS A 199 -2.55 10.09 -10.66
C CYS A 199 -1.93 11.39 -11.18
N PRO A 200 -2.67 12.50 -11.14
CA PRO A 200 -2.16 13.79 -11.56
C PRO A 200 -0.94 14.22 -10.75
N PRO A 201 0.13 14.74 -11.40
CA PRO A 201 1.40 15.05 -10.73
C PRO A 201 1.28 16.13 -9.64
N GLN A 202 0.24 16.98 -9.70
CA GLN A 202 -0.05 17.97 -8.65
C GLN A 202 -0.65 17.36 -7.38
N LEU A 203 -1.06 16.09 -7.42
CA LEU A 203 -1.68 15.40 -6.29
C LEU A 203 -0.60 14.83 -5.38
N ILE A 204 -0.11 15.66 -4.44
CA ILE A 204 0.91 15.29 -3.46
C ILE A 204 0.33 14.85 -2.10
N PHE A 205 -0.99 14.94 -1.96
CA PHE A 205 -1.76 14.46 -0.82
C PHE A 205 -3.11 13.94 -1.33
N GLY A 206 -3.52 12.76 -0.87
CA GLY A 206 -4.72 12.08 -1.35
C GLY A 206 -4.50 11.33 -2.67
N GLU A 207 -3.25 11.22 -3.13
CA GLU A 207 -2.86 10.39 -4.27
C GLU A 207 -3.24 8.92 -4.03
N ASP A 208 -2.99 8.41 -2.83
CA ASP A 208 -3.40 7.06 -2.41
C ASP A 208 -4.91 6.87 -2.49
N ALA A 209 -5.68 7.84 -1.99
CA ALA A 209 -7.13 7.79 -2.04
C ALA A 209 -7.66 7.70 -3.47
N TYR A 210 -7.07 8.47 -4.38
CA TYR A 210 -7.46 8.45 -5.78
C TYR A 210 -7.05 7.13 -6.47
N GLN A 211 -5.82 6.67 -6.25
CA GLN A 211 -5.31 5.43 -6.82
C GLN A 211 -6.08 4.21 -6.29
N ILE A 212 -6.31 4.12 -4.98
CA ILE A 212 -7.02 2.97 -4.40
C ILE A 212 -8.50 2.92 -4.80
N THR A 213 -9.13 4.07 -5.04
CA THR A 213 -10.50 4.10 -5.60
C THR A 213 -10.55 3.42 -6.96
N GLN A 214 -9.60 3.72 -7.85
CA GLN A 214 -9.53 3.11 -9.18
C GLN A 214 -9.29 1.60 -9.09
N LEU A 215 -8.32 1.17 -8.25
CA LEU A 215 -7.98 -0.24 -8.07
C LEU A 215 -9.13 -1.02 -7.42
N THR A 216 -9.80 -0.44 -6.43
CA THR A 216 -10.97 -1.03 -5.79
C THR A 216 -12.12 -1.21 -6.79
N TYR A 217 -12.36 -0.22 -7.64
CA TYR A 217 -13.41 -0.31 -8.65
C TYR A 217 -13.11 -1.37 -9.74
N ARG A 218 -11.83 -1.62 -10.03
CA ARG A 218 -11.40 -2.65 -11.00
C ARG A 218 -11.49 -4.07 -10.44
N ALA A 219 -11.41 -4.24 -9.13
CA ALA A 219 -11.48 -5.54 -8.47
C ALA A 219 -12.89 -6.12 -8.63
N GLN A 220 -13.01 -7.45 -8.79
CA GLN A 220 -14.30 -8.14 -8.79
C GLN A 220 -14.62 -8.67 -7.39
N LYS A 221 -13.61 -9.11 -6.66
CA LYS A 221 -13.72 -9.70 -5.33
C LYS A 221 -12.68 -9.14 -4.38
N ILE A 222 -13.16 -8.57 -3.27
CA ILE A 222 -12.35 -7.99 -2.21
C ILE A 222 -12.66 -8.73 -0.93
N VAL A 223 -11.64 -9.18 -0.21
CA VAL A 223 -11.81 -9.89 1.06
C VAL A 223 -10.95 -9.28 2.15
N THR A 224 -11.30 -9.53 3.40
CA THR A 224 -10.55 -9.06 4.56
C THR A 224 -9.85 -10.21 5.27
N LEU A 225 -8.69 -9.93 5.86
CA LEU A 225 -7.96 -10.81 6.76
C LEU A 225 -7.93 -10.17 8.14
N ARG A 226 -8.78 -10.68 9.07
CA ARG A 226 -9.19 -9.96 10.29
C ARG A 226 -8.57 -10.47 11.59
N ASP A 227 -7.95 -11.62 11.56
CA ASP A 227 -7.58 -12.38 12.76
C ASP A 227 -6.27 -11.94 13.42
N LYS A 228 -5.42 -11.19 12.68
CA LYS A 228 -4.12 -10.72 13.16
C LYS A 228 -3.76 -9.36 12.55
N ILE A 229 -3.07 -8.52 13.32
CA ILE A 229 -2.36 -7.35 12.77
C ILE A 229 -1.15 -7.86 12.00
N LEU A 230 -0.98 -7.38 10.77
CA LEU A 230 0.06 -7.83 9.85
C LEU A 230 0.97 -6.71 9.35
N TYR A 231 0.56 -5.46 9.55
CA TYR A 231 1.29 -4.27 9.13
C TYR A 231 1.39 -3.28 10.28
N HIS A 232 2.54 -2.68 10.47
CA HIS A 232 2.83 -1.71 11.51
C HIS A 232 3.19 -0.37 10.88
N TYR A 233 2.24 0.58 10.96
CA TYR A 233 2.42 1.94 10.47
C TYR A 233 3.17 2.78 11.50
N THR A 234 4.38 3.21 11.18
CA THR A 234 5.24 3.98 12.07
C THR A 234 4.99 5.48 11.95
N VAL A 235 4.56 6.12 13.05
CA VAL A 235 4.43 7.57 13.10
C VAL A 235 5.77 8.21 13.40
N ARG A 236 6.19 9.14 12.54
CA ARG A 236 7.40 9.93 12.71
C ARG A 236 7.13 11.42 12.52
N ASP A 237 7.85 12.28 13.22
CA ASP A 237 7.68 13.74 13.14
C ASP A 237 7.96 14.28 11.73
N SER A 238 8.84 13.60 10.97
CA SER A 238 9.20 13.94 9.60
C SER A 238 8.26 13.37 8.52
N SER A 239 7.13 12.73 8.89
CA SER A 239 6.16 12.22 7.91
C SER A 239 5.52 13.35 7.10
N VAL A 240 5.31 13.13 5.80
CA VAL A 240 4.63 14.09 4.92
C VAL A 240 3.24 14.47 5.45
N SER A 241 2.55 13.51 6.08
CA SER A 241 1.25 13.73 6.73
C SER A 241 1.33 14.70 7.90
N GLN A 242 2.46 14.74 8.63
CA GLN A 242 2.70 15.61 9.80
C GLN A 242 3.26 16.99 9.44
N HIS A 243 3.83 17.15 8.25
CA HIS A 243 4.38 18.44 7.82
C HIS A 243 3.32 19.54 7.83
N ALA A 244 3.78 20.78 8.09
CA ALA A 244 2.94 21.96 8.07
C ALA A 244 2.10 22.06 6.77
N MET A 245 0.92 22.67 6.89
CA MET A 245 0.04 22.91 5.75
C MET A 245 0.68 23.92 4.80
N THR A 246 1.15 23.45 3.65
CA THR A 246 1.61 24.31 2.55
C THR A 246 0.43 24.60 1.59
N ARG A 247 0.57 25.64 0.77
CA ARG A 247 -0.42 25.95 -0.27
C ARG A 247 -0.64 24.77 -1.21
N GLN A 248 0.43 24.17 -1.68
CA GLN A 248 0.37 23.01 -2.58
C GLN A 248 -0.33 21.80 -1.93
N LYS A 249 -0.06 21.52 -0.66
CA LYS A 249 -0.73 20.45 0.10
C LYS A 249 -2.22 20.75 0.26
N ALA A 250 -2.59 21.99 0.57
CA ALA A 250 -3.98 22.39 0.70
C ALA A 250 -4.74 22.30 -0.63
N GLU A 251 -4.15 22.76 -1.74
CA GLU A 251 -4.71 22.62 -3.09
C GLU A 251 -4.89 21.14 -3.47
N SER A 252 -3.95 20.28 -3.07
CA SER A 252 -4.05 18.84 -3.26
C SER A 252 -5.20 18.24 -2.46
N ILE A 253 -5.33 18.59 -1.17
CA ILE A 253 -6.46 18.14 -0.32
C ILE A 253 -7.82 18.61 -0.88
N GLU A 254 -7.89 19.80 -1.43
CA GLU A 254 -9.13 20.34 -2.02
C GLU A 254 -9.48 19.65 -3.34
N SER A 255 -8.49 19.19 -4.10
CA SER A 255 -8.66 18.65 -5.45
C SER A 255 -8.85 17.13 -5.51
N TYR A 256 -8.24 16.31 -4.60
CA TYR A 256 -8.33 14.86 -4.72
C TYR A 256 -9.80 14.34 -4.74
N PRO A 257 -10.77 14.91 -3.99
CA PRO A 257 -12.16 14.48 -4.08
C PRO A 257 -12.79 14.74 -5.46
N GLN A 258 -12.31 15.78 -6.16
CA GLN A 258 -12.79 16.11 -7.50
C GLN A 258 -12.26 15.10 -8.54
N PHE A 259 -11.05 14.57 -8.35
CA PHE A 259 -10.52 13.49 -9.20
C PHE A 259 -11.29 12.19 -8.97
N ILE A 260 -11.57 11.83 -7.70
CA ILE A 260 -12.38 10.67 -7.36
C ILE A 260 -13.80 10.82 -7.95
N GLU A 261 -14.44 11.99 -7.77
CA GLU A 261 -15.76 12.28 -8.33
C GLU A 261 -15.79 12.09 -9.85
N ARG A 262 -14.84 12.69 -10.58
CA ARG A 262 -14.75 12.57 -12.03
C ARG A 262 -14.59 11.11 -12.48
N PHE A 263 -13.76 10.37 -11.79
CA PHE A 263 -13.56 8.94 -12.08
C PHE A 263 -14.86 8.16 -11.86
N LEU A 264 -15.50 8.31 -10.71
CA LEU A 264 -16.73 7.58 -10.37
C LEU A 264 -17.90 7.97 -11.26
N GLN A 265 -17.99 9.24 -11.71
CA GLN A 265 -19.02 9.70 -12.65
C GLN A 265 -18.91 9.07 -14.04
N GLN A 266 -17.75 8.56 -14.42
CA GLN A 266 -17.53 7.86 -15.70
C GLN A 266 -17.86 6.36 -15.62
N THR A 267 -18.20 5.86 -14.44
CA THR A 267 -18.52 4.45 -14.23
C THR A 267 -20.01 4.16 -14.46
N PRO A 268 -20.39 2.95 -14.87
CA PRO A 268 -21.78 2.52 -14.94
C PRO A 268 -22.56 2.69 -13.63
N ASP A 269 -21.88 2.58 -12.49
CA ASP A 269 -22.47 2.65 -11.14
C ASP A 269 -22.49 4.07 -10.56
N SER A 270 -22.26 5.10 -11.38
CA SER A 270 -22.06 6.50 -10.95
C SER A 270 -23.15 7.04 -10.00
N GLU A 271 -24.41 6.65 -10.22
CA GLU A 271 -25.53 7.03 -9.37
C GLU A 271 -25.40 6.54 -7.92
N MET A 272 -24.78 5.36 -7.74
CA MET A 272 -24.61 4.74 -6.43
C MET A 272 -23.59 5.49 -5.55
N PHE A 273 -22.67 6.25 -6.17
CA PHE A 273 -21.60 6.97 -5.48
C PHE A 273 -21.93 8.43 -5.13
N ARG A 274 -23.14 8.91 -5.41
CA ARG A 274 -23.51 10.33 -5.16
C ARG A 274 -23.33 10.75 -3.70
N GLU A 275 -23.71 9.91 -2.77
CA GLU A 275 -23.55 10.16 -1.35
C GLU A 275 -22.07 10.04 -0.94
N ASP A 276 -21.37 9.02 -1.40
CA ASP A 276 -19.96 8.78 -1.11
C ASP A 276 -19.08 10.00 -1.48
N ILE A 277 -19.34 10.60 -2.64
CA ILE A 277 -18.64 11.81 -3.08
C ILE A 277 -18.84 12.97 -2.08
N VAL A 278 -20.04 13.11 -1.51
CA VAL A 278 -20.29 14.14 -0.48
C VAL A 278 -19.47 13.86 0.78
N TYR A 279 -19.39 12.59 1.22
CA TYR A 279 -18.62 12.19 2.38
C TYR A 279 -17.11 12.42 2.16
N ILE A 280 -16.58 12.04 1.02
CA ILE A 280 -15.16 12.25 0.65
C ILE A 280 -14.82 13.75 0.64
N LYS A 281 -15.65 14.59 0.01
CA LYS A 281 -15.50 16.05 0.02
C LYS A 281 -15.57 16.63 1.43
N PHE A 282 -16.49 16.14 2.25
CA PHE A 282 -16.64 16.58 3.62
C PHE A 282 -15.37 16.29 4.44
N GLN A 283 -14.80 15.08 4.33
CA GLN A 283 -13.56 14.70 5.00
C GLN A 283 -12.38 15.59 4.59
N ALA A 284 -12.22 15.85 3.29
CA ALA A 284 -11.16 16.74 2.78
C ALA A 284 -11.31 18.18 3.34
N TYR A 285 -12.51 18.70 3.33
CA TYR A 285 -12.77 20.05 3.86
C TYR A 285 -12.60 20.13 5.37
N LEU A 286 -12.92 19.05 6.09
CA LEU A 286 -12.68 18.98 7.53
C LEU A 286 -11.17 19.05 7.84
N ILE A 287 -10.33 18.32 7.09
CA ILE A 287 -8.86 18.40 7.23
C ILE A 287 -8.38 19.85 7.06
N LEU A 288 -8.84 20.55 6.03
CA LEU A 288 -8.46 21.95 5.77
C LEU A 288 -8.90 22.89 6.88
N LEU A 289 -10.09 22.68 7.45
CA LEU A 289 -10.60 23.48 8.57
C LEU A 289 -9.81 23.23 9.86
N LEU A 290 -9.53 21.97 10.19
CA LEU A 290 -8.75 21.60 11.37
C LEU A 290 -7.31 22.11 11.31
N LYS A 291 -6.75 22.27 10.11
CA LYS A 291 -5.43 22.86 9.87
C LYS A 291 -5.46 24.38 9.65
N ASN A 292 -6.60 25.04 9.95
CA ASN A 292 -6.81 26.49 9.85
C ASN A 292 -6.48 27.10 8.46
N TRP A 293 -6.78 26.36 7.38
CA TRP A 293 -6.59 26.85 6.02
C TRP A 293 -7.71 27.81 5.60
N GLU A 294 -7.43 29.11 5.54
CA GLU A 294 -8.44 30.16 5.36
C GLU A 294 -8.95 30.32 3.92
N THR A 295 -8.10 30.10 2.92
CA THR A 295 -8.47 30.25 1.50
C THR A 295 -9.69 29.38 1.16
N GLY A 296 -10.78 29.99 0.70
CA GLY A 296 -12.02 29.27 0.37
C GLY A 296 -12.88 28.84 1.56
N MET A 297 -12.53 29.20 2.80
CA MET A 297 -13.19 28.76 4.04
C MET A 297 -14.72 28.98 4.00
N LYS A 298 -15.19 30.17 3.58
CA LYS A 298 -16.64 30.46 3.51
C LYS A 298 -17.41 29.49 2.60
N ALA A 299 -16.82 29.08 1.48
CA ALA A 299 -17.43 28.13 0.56
C ALA A 299 -17.49 26.72 1.17
N ARG A 300 -16.39 26.26 1.80
CA ARG A 300 -16.31 24.97 2.50
C ARG A 300 -17.31 24.91 3.66
N CYS A 301 -17.36 25.91 4.51
CA CYS A 301 -18.33 25.96 5.62
C CYS A 301 -19.77 25.90 5.14
N ARG A 302 -20.11 26.58 4.04
CA ARG A 302 -21.46 26.50 3.44
C ARG A 302 -21.77 25.10 2.91
N PHE A 303 -20.82 24.48 2.21
CA PHE A 303 -20.95 23.10 1.75
C PHE A 303 -21.18 22.14 2.91
N MET A 304 -20.31 22.19 3.93
CA MET A 304 -20.39 21.31 5.11
C MET A 304 -21.69 21.49 5.89
N SER A 305 -22.15 22.73 6.09
CA SER A 305 -23.42 23.02 6.77
C SER A 305 -24.62 22.44 6.01
N ARG A 306 -24.63 22.52 4.68
CA ARG A 306 -25.69 21.92 3.85
C ARG A 306 -25.61 20.40 3.89
N SER A 307 -24.41 19.83 3.83
CA SER A 307 -24.19 18.38 3.88
C SER A 307 -24.63 17.78 5.21
N LEU A 308 -24.31 18.41 6.34
CA LEU A 308 -24.75 17.98 7.68
C LEU A 308 -26.28 17.97 7.85
N LYS A 309 -26.99 18.91 7.19
CA LYS A 309 -28.46 18.92 7.19
C LYS A 309 -29.06 17.77 6.39
N LYS A 310 -28.44 17.43 5.25
CA LYS A 310 -28.92 16.37 4.35
C LYS A 310 -28.49 14.97 4.80
N TYR A 311 -27.30 14.85 5.37
CA TYR A 311 -26.67 13.60 5.77
C TYR A 311 -26.22 13.67 7.25
N PRO A 312 -27.12 13.42 8.22
CA PRO A 312 -26.82 13.58 9.65
C PRO A 312 -25.66 12.73 10.18
N ARG A 313 -25.39 11.56 9.54
CA ARG A 313 -24.27 10.68 9.91
C ARG A 313 -22.89 11.29 9.69
N LEU A 314 -22.78 12.36 8.90
CA LEU A 314 -21.52 13.13 8.77
C LEU A 314 -21.02 13.71 10.09
N LYS A 315 -21.88 13.84 11.11
CA LYS A 315 -21.48 14.26 12.46
C LYS A 315 -20.53 13.24 13.10
N GLU A 316 -20.75 11.96 12.86
CA GLU A 316 -19.91 10.87 13.39
C GLU A 316 -18.46 11.00 12.92
N ILE A 317 -18.24 11.43 11.65
CA ILE A 317 -16.90 11.70 11.10
C ILE A 317 -16.23 12.89 11.79
N SER A 318 -16.98 13.92 12.15
CA SER A 318 -16.43 15.14 12.77
C SER A 318 -16.03 14.92 14.25
N GLU A 319 -16.63 13.96 14.92
CA GLU A 319 -16.36 13.66 16.33
C GLU A 319 -15.08 12.82 16.51
N VAL A 320 -14.74 11.98 15.52
CA VAL A 320 -13.58 11.08 15.60
C VAL A 320 -12.28 11.77 15.17
N LYS A 321 -12.34 12.80 14.33
CA LYS A 321 -11.14 13.58 13.91
C LYS A 321 -10.73 14.68 14.89
N ARG A 322 -10.99 14.51 16.18
CA ARG A 322 -10.44 15.37 17.25
C ARG A 322 -8.99 15.02 17.59
N PHE A 323 -8.19 14.63 16.58
CA PHE A 323 -6.76 14.35 16.73
C PHE A 323 -5.91 15.23 15.82
#